data_8bda3f378a7de8a8792291caa27500f5
#
_entry.id   8bda3f378a7de8a8792291caa27500f5
#
_cell.length_a   1.000
_cell.length_b   1.000
_cell.length_c   1.000
_cell.angle_alpha   90.00
_cell.angle_beta   90.00
_cell.angle_gamma   90.00
#
_symmetry.space_group_name_H-M   'P 1'
#
loop_
_entity.id
_entity.type
_entity.pdbx_description
1 polymer ?
#
loop_
_entity_poly.entity_id
_entity_poly.type
_entity_poly.pdbx_seq_one_letter_code
_entity_poly.pdbx_strand_id
1 'polypeptide(L)'
;MNLKKYYMTLLSASSELIALIGEKHIVSAYPQEVKTFPLVVFEDMNSSDVAFSGNLPEGTSAQVRIHIFSKTIKGYPKAEEIADVVRSIFRNDYWTMTGNNETPDVEDNIKHRILDFRREFYSL
;
A
#
# COMPACT_ATOMS: atom_id res chain seq x y z
N MET A 1 13.16 -9.76 -8.53
CA MET A 1 11.83 -9.87 -7.91
C MET A 1 10.88 -8.87 -8.56
N ASN A 2 9.68 -9.31 -8.91
CA ASN A 2 8.66 -8.38 -9.44
C ASN A 2 7.83 -7.82 -8.27
N LEU A 3 8.22 -6.66 -7.78
CA LEU A 3 7.57 -6.04 -6.62
C LEU A 3 6.14 -5.59 -6.90
N LYS A 4 5.85 -5.10 -8.10
CA LYS A 4 4.49 -4.71 -8.48
C LYS A 4 3.52 -5.91 -8.35
N LYS A 5 3.92 -7.05 -8.87
CA LYS A 5 3.13 -8.28 -8.77
C LYS A 5 3.03 -8.74 -7.32
N TYR A 6 4.11 -8.60 -6.56
CA TYR A 6 4.14 -8.95 -5.15
C TYR A 6 3.09 -8.15 -4.36
N TYR A 7 3.08 -6.83 -4.52
CA TYR A 7 2.13 -5.98 -3.80
C TYR A 7 0.69 -6.26 -4.21
N MET A 8 0.44 -6.44 -5.49
CA MET A 8 -0.91 -6.76 -5.97
C MET A 8 -1.41 -8.08 -5.38
N THR A 9 -0.57 -9.11 -5.36
CA THR A 9 -0.91 -10.40 -4.78
C THR A 9 -1.16 -10.30 -3.28
N LEU A 10 -0.29 -9.57 -2.56
CA LEU A 10 -0.38 -9.40 -1.11
C LEU A 10 -1.70 -8.72 -0.71
N LEU A 11 -2.04 -7.63 -1.39
CA LEU A 11 -3.27 -6.89 -1.09
C LEU A 11 -4.53 -7.65 -1.53
N SER A 12 -4.50 -8.27 -2.71
CA SER A 12 -5.65 -8.98 -3.26
C SER A 12 -5.98 -10.27 -2.52
N ALA A 13 -5.01 -10.85 -1.82
CA ALA A 13 -5.22 -12.05 -1.04
C ALA A 13 -6.01 -11.81 0.26
N SER A 14 -6.16 -10.57 0.68
CA SER A 14 -6.89 -10.24 1.90
C SER A 14 -8.39 -10.19 1.65
N SER A 15 -9.11 -11.18 2.16
CA SER A 15 -10.57 -11.20 2.06
C SER A 15 -11.20 -10.02 2.82
N GLU A 16 -10.55 -9.59 3.91
CA GLU A 16 -11.01 -8.45 4.71
C GLU A 16 -10.92 -7.15 3.93
N LEU A 17 -9.79 -6.93 3.22
CA LEU A 17 -9.62 -5.74 2.39
C LEU A 17 -10.62 -5.74 1.23
N ILE A 18 -10.74 -6.86 0.52
CA ILE A 18 -11.66 -7.00 -0.61
C ILE A 18 -13.11 -6.75 -0.17
N ALA A 19 -13.50 -7.22 1.03
CA ALA A 19 -14.83 -6.97 1.56
C ALA A 19 -15.09 -5.48 1.79
N LEU A 20 -14.05 -4.70 2.16
CA LEU A 20 -14.18 -3.28 2.39
C LEU A 20 -14.22 -2.45 1.10
N ILE A 21 -13.38 -2.79 0.12
CA ILE A 21 -13.16 -1.90 -1.03
C ILE A 21 -13.54 -2.49 -2.39
N GLY A 22 -13.60 -3.83 -2.51
CA GLY A 22 -13.85 -4.51 -3.78
C GLY A 22 -12.56 -4.83 -4.55
N GLU A 23 -12.59 -5.89 -5.35
CA GLU A 23 -11.41 -6.39 -6.05
C GLU A 23 -10.80 -5.41 -7.06
N LYS A 24 -11.64 -4.60 -7.69
CA LYS A 24 -11.21 -3.68 -8.76
C LYS A 24 -10.68 -2.35 -8.23
N HIS A 25 -10.64 -2.19 -6.91
CA HIS A 25 -10.27 -0.93 -6.27
C HIS A 25 -8.84 -0.93 -5.74
N ILE A 26 -7.99 -1.86 -6.19
CA ILE A 26 -6.57 -1.89 -5.90
C ILE A 26 -5.82 -1.63 -7.21
N VAL A 27 -5.05 -0.56 -7.27
CA VAL A 27 -4.34 -0.16 -8.49
C VAL A 27 -2.87 0.09 -8.20
N SER A 28 -2.03 -0.09 -9.23
CA SER A 28 -0.57 -0.06 -9.10
C SER A 28 0.06 1.27 -9.50
N ALA A 29 -0.70 2.24 -9.94
CA ALA A 29 -0.16 3.52 -10.34
C ALA A 29 -1.11 4.62 -9.90
N TYR A 30 -0.52 5.74 -9.46
CA TYR A 30 -1.32 6.88 -9.04
C TYR A 30 -2.09 7.42 -10.25
N PRO A 31 -3.42 7.44 -10.23
CA PRO A 31 -4.20 7.95 -11.35
C PRO A 31 -4.07 9.47 -11.44
N GLN A 32 -4.22 10.00 -12.65
CA GLN A 32 -4.23 11.45 -12.86
C GLN A 32 -5.39 12.11 -12.11
N GLU A 33 -6.49 11.40 -11.99
CA GLU A 33 -7.67 11.86 -11.28
C GLU A 33 -8.30 10.68 -10.54
N VAL A 34 -8.56 10.86 -9.25
CA VAL A 34 -9.20 9.83 -8.45
C VAL A 34 -10.71 10.00 -8.58
N LYS A 35 -11.35 9.04 -9.26
CA LYS A 35 -12.81 9.05 -9.49
C LYS A 35 -13.54 7.90 -8.84
N THR A 36 -12.81 6.85 -8.44
CA THR A 36 -13.37 5.65 -7.84
C THR A 36 -13.09 5.64 -6.35
N PHE A 37 -14.09 5.38 -5.56
CA PHE A 37 -13.97 5.32 -4.10
C PHE A 37 -14.70 4.09 -3.55
N PRO A 38 -14.18 3.41 -2.55
CA PRO A 38 -12.83 3.60 -2.01
C PRO A 38 -11.77 3.08 -2.98
N LEU A 39 -10.54 3.58 -2.85
CA LEU A 39 -9.44 3.21 -3.73
C LEU A 39 -8.15 3.03 -2.93
N VAL A 40 -7.41 1.98 -3.23
CA VAL A 40 -6.08 1.74 -2.68
C VAL A 40 -5.09 1.74 -3.83
N VAL A 41 -4.11 2.64 -3.77
CA VAL A 41 -3.06 2.77 -4.78
C VAL A 41 -1.73 2.42 -4.13
N PHE A 42 -0.96 1.52 -4.74
CA PHE A 42 0.38 1.23 -4.26
C PHE A 42 1.42 1.72 -5.26
N GLU A 43 2.49 2.31 -4.71
CA GLU A 43 3.63 2.80 -5.48
C GLU A 43 4.91 2.20 -4.92
N ASP A 44 5.75 1.62 -5.79
CA ASP A 44 7.08 1.18 -5.39
C ASP A 44 7.99 2.39 -5.29
N MET A 45 8.63 2.56 -4.12
CA MET A 45 9.45 3.73 -3.79
C MET A 45 10.89 3.31 -3.52
N ASN A 46 11.81 3.70 -4.38
CA ASN A 46 13.24 3.54 -4.14
C ASN A 46 13.72 2.14 -3.74
N SER A 47 13.13 1.10 -4.31
CA SER A 47 13.60 -0.27 -4.07
C SER A 47 14.98 -0.48 -4.70
N SER A 48 15.85 -1.13 -3.96
CA SER A 48 17.23 -1.35 -4.41
C SER A 48 17.77 -2.69 -3.93
N ASP A 49 18.75 -3.22 -4.66
CA ASP A 49 19.47 -4.40 -4.22
C ASP A 49 20.41 -4.05 -3.07
N VAL A 50 20.55 -4.98 -2.14
CA VAL A 50 21.41 -4.85 -0.97
C VAL A 50 22.54 -5.87 -1.10
N ALA A 51 23.79 -5.39 -1.08
CA ALA A 51 24.97 -6.24 -1.11
C ALA A 51 25.51 -6.40 0.32
N PHE A 52 25.64 -7.64 0.78
CA PHE A 52 26.10 -7.95 2.14
C PHE A 52 27.55 -8.43 2.17
N SER A 53 27.99 -9.14 1.17
CA SER A 53 29.36 -9.64 1.09
C SER A 53 29.77 -9.83 -0.35
N GLY A 54 31.04 -9.54 -0.65
CA GLY A 54 31.51 -9.63 -2.01
C GLY A 54 30.82 -8.67 -2.95
N ASN A 55 30.64 -9.08 -4.19
CA ASN A 55 30.07 -8.24 -5.23
C ASN A 55 28.65 -8.67 -5.66
N LEU A 56 28.05 -9.60 -4.94
CA LEU A 56 26.72 -10.13 -5.28
C LEU A 56 25.66 -9.55 -4.37
N PRO A 57 24.56 -9.04 -4.93
CA PRO A 57 23.43 -8.63 -4.12
C PRO A 57 22.81 -9.86 -3.45
N GLU A 58 22.67 -9.81 -2.13
CA GLU A 58 22.10 -10.89 -1.34
C GLU A 58 20.66 -10.62 -0.93
N GLY A 59 20.11 -9.48 -1.34
CA GLY A 59 18.74 -9.14 -1.00
C GLY A 59 18.24 -7.92 -1.76
N THR A 60 17.01 -7.56 -1.46
CA THR A 60 16.35 -6.37 -2.00
C THR A 60 15.77 -5.58 -0.85
N SER A 61 16.08 -4.29 -0.78
CA SER A 61 15.42 -3.36 0.11
C SER A 61 14.25 -2.76 -0.62
N ALA A 62 13.03 -3.01 -0.13
CA ALA A 62 11.82 -2.56 -0.78
C ALA A 62 11.12 -1.50 0.07
N GLN A 63 10.66 -0.45 -0.58
CA GLN A 63 9.82 0.58 0.03
C GLN A 63 8.58 0.76 -0.82
N VAL A 64 7.43 0.77 -0.17
CA VAL A 64 6.14 0.91 -0.84
C VAL A 64 5.34 2.00 -0.15
N ARG A 65 4.68 2.81 -0.96
CA ARG A 65 3.73 3.81 -0.48
C ARG A 65 2.33 3.39 -0.86
N ILE A 66 1.44 3.38 0.13
CA ILE A 66 0.05 3.02 -0.06
C ILE A 66 -0.79 4.28 0.12
N HIS A 67 -1.52 4.66 -0.92
CA HIS A 67 -2.49 5.74 -0.85
C HIS A 67 -3.88 5.13 -0.67
N ILE A 68 -4.61 5.65 0.29
CA ILE A 68 -5.98 5.21 0.58
C ILE A 68 -6.90 6.41 0.40
N PHE A 69 -7.88 6.25 -0.48
CA PHE A 69 -8.90 7.25 -0.73
C PHE A 69 -10.26 6.70 -0.37
N SER A 70 -11.03 7.45 0.36
CA SER A 70 -12.42 7.12 0.63
C SER A 70 -13.25 8.39 0.80
N LYS A 71 -14.56 8.23 0.86
CA LYS A 71 -15.46 9.34 1.10
C LYS A 71 -15.94 9.32 2.55
N THR A 72 -16.18 10.50 3.12
CA THR A 72 -16.64 10.64 4.50
C THR A 72 -18.16 10.58 4.63
N ILE A 73 -18.86 10.34 3.53
CA ILE A 73 -20.31 10.24 3.51
C ILE A 73 -20.77 8.80 3.76
N LYS A 74 -22.05 8.66 4.12
CA LYS A 74 -22.67 7.36 4.40
C LYS A 74 -22.56 6.43 3.19
N GLY A 75 -22.29 5.15 3.44
CA GLY A 75 -22.20 4.13 2.40
C GLY A 75 -20.76 3.81 1.98
N TYR A 76 -19.78 4.56 2.47
CA TYR A 76 -18.36 4.29 2.21
C TYR A 76 -17.63 3.87 3.48
N PRO A 77 -16.68 2.92 3.40
CA PRO A 77 -15.86 2.58 4.55
C PRO A 77 -14.97 3.77 4.92
N LYS A 78 -14.66 3.90 6.19
CA LYS A 78 -13.75 4.95 6.65
C LYS A 78 -12.33 4.67 6.18
N ALA A 79 -11.61 5.72 5.76
CA ALA A 79 -10.22 5.58 5.36
C ALA A 79 -9.37 4.93 6.45
N GLU A 80 -9.66 5.20 7.72
CA GLU A 80 -8.95 4.58 8.84
C GLU A 80 -9.20 3.07 8.96
N GLU A 81 -10.41 2.60 8.67
CA GLU A 81 -10.70 1.16 8.65
C GLU A 81 -9.88 0.45 7.58
N ILE A 82 -9.82 1.05 6.39
CA ILE A 82 -9.00 0.54 5.29
C ILE A 82 -7.52 0.54 5.69
N ALA A 83 -7.06 1.65 6.28
CA ALA A 83 -5.67 1.78 6.73
C ALA A 83 -5.30 0.71 7.76
N ASP A 84 -6.19 0.42 8.71
CA ASP A 84 -5.94 -0.61 9.72
C ASP A 84 -5.79 -1.99 9.10
N VAL A 85 -6.63 -2.33 8.11
CA VAL A 85 -6.53 -3.59 7.38
C VAL A 85 -5.23 -3.67 6.59
N VAL A 86 -4.89 -2.61 5.86
CA VAL A 86 -3.63 -2.54 5.09
C VAL A 86 -2.42 -2.68 6.02
N ARG A 87 -2.44 -1.99 7.15
CA ARG A 87 -1.37 -2.09 8.14
C ARG A 87 -1.20 -3.52 8.63
N SER A 88 -2.28 -4.22 8.93
CA SER A 88 -2.24 -5.62 9.37
C SER A 88 -1.69 -6.53 8.28
N ILE A 89 -2.07 -6.32 7.02
CA ILE A 89 -1.55 -7.10 5.89
C ILE A 89 -0.03 -6.99 5.82
N PHE A 90 0.49 -5.77 5.86
CA PHE A 90 1.93 -5.54 5.75
C PHE A 90 2.68 -5.99 7.00
N ARG A 91 2.12 -5.79 8.19
CA ARG A 91 2.72 -6.27 9.43
C ARG A 91 2.85 -7.80 9.43
N ASN A 92 1.81 -8.50 9.01
CA ASN A 92 1.82 -9.96 8.97
C ASN A 92 2.79 -10.51 7.91
N ASP A 93 3.18 -9.69 6.95
CA ASP A 93 4.17 -10.01 5.94
C ASP A 93 5.55 -9.41 6.27
N TYR A 94 5.76 -9.06 7.53
CA TYR A 94 7.06 -8.61 8.07
C TYR A 94 7.54 -7.25 7.58
N TRP A 95 6.63 -6.38 7.15
CA TRP A 95 6.98 -5.01 6.80
C TRP A 95 6.98 -4.11 8.03
N THR A 96 7.86 -3.12 8.02
CA THR A 96 7.90 -2.06 9.03
C THR A 96 7.25 -0.81 8.46
N MET A 97 6.29 -0.26 9.19
CA MET A 97 5.67 1.01 8.80
C MET A 97 6.62 2.16 9.12
N THR A 98 6.95 2.96 8.12
CA THR A 98 7.87 4.11 8.25
C THR A 98 7.16 5.45 8.18
N GLY A 99 5.91 5.48 7.76
CA GLY A 99 5.12 6.70 7.71
C GLY A 99 3.64 6.40 7.76
N ASN A 100 2.89 7.31 8.37
CA ASN A 100 1.43 7.26 8.45
C ASN A 100 0.93 8.70 8.50
N ASN A 101 0.49 9.19 7.35
CA ASN A 101 0.11 10.57 7.19
C ASN A 101 -1.30 10.70 6.63
N GLU A 102 -2.00 11.73 7.07
CA GLU A 102 -3.26 12.14 6.48
C GLU A 102 -3.00 13.44 5.73
N THR A 103 -3.39 13.47 4.45
CA THR A 103 -3.26 14.70 3.67
C THR A 103 -4.47 15.60 3.91
N PRO A 104 -4.33 16.92 3.73
CA PRO A 104 -5.49 17.79 3.72
C PRO A 104 -6.47 17.37 2.65
N ASP A 105 -7.76 17.48 2.94
CA ASP A 105 -8.80 17.15 1.98
C ASP A 105 -8.70 18.09 0.78
N VAL A 106 -8.53 17.53 -0.42
CA VAL A 106 -8.47 18.30 -1.66
C VAL A 106 -9.86 18.74 -2.09
N GLU A 107 -10.85 17.91 -1.77
CA GLU A 107 -12.25 18.18 -2.03
C GLU A 107 -13.08 17.80 -0.80
N ASP A 108 -14.27 18.35 -0.70
CA ASP A 108 -15.19 18.01 0.38
C ASP A 108 -15.53 16.51 0.35
N ASN A 109 -15.58 15.92 1.53
CA ASN A 109 -15.97 14.52 1.75
C ASN A 109 -14.99 13.48 1.21
N ILE A 110 -13.76 13.85 0.85
CA ILE A 110 -12.72 12.89 0.43
C ILE A 110 -11.62 12.87 1.48
N LYS A 111 -11.29 11.67 1.95
CA LYS A 111 -10.15 11.42 2.84
C LYS A 111 -9.05 10.70 2.08
N HIS A 112 -7.84 11.19 2.25
CA HIS A 112 -6.64 10.59 1.67
C HIS A 112 -5.62 10.31 2.77
N ARG A 113 -5.28 9.04 2.95
CA ARG A 113 -4.23 8.63 3.89
C ARG A 113 -3.08 8.01 3.13
N ILE A 114 -1.88 8.20 3.65
CA ILE A 114 -0.65 7.66 3.07
C ILE A 114 0.05 6.81 4.13
N LEU A 115 0.30 5.55 3.79
CA LEU A 115 1.08 4.64 4.62
C LEU A 115 2.34 4.25 3.87
N ASP A 116 3.48 4.36 4.53
CA ASP A 116 4.76 3.95 3.97
C ASP A 116 5.28 2.73 4.72
N PHE A 117 5.77 1.75 3.99
CA PHE A 117 6.31 0.51 4.54
C PHE A 117 7.65 0.18 3.92
N ARG A 118 8.50 -0.49 4.70
CA ARG A 118 9.81 -0.95 4.27
C ARG A 118 10.03 -2.38 4.70
N ARG A 119 10.65 -3.16 3.82
CA ARG A 119 11.10 -4.52 4.12
C ARG A 119 12.36 -4.84 3.35
N GLU A 120 13.26 -5.61 3.98
CA GLU A 120 14.42 -6.17 3.32
C GLU A 120 14.17 -7.66 3.06
N PHE A 121 14.34 -8.06 1.81
CA PHE A 121 14.24 -9.45 1.38
C PHE A 121 15.64 -10.00 1.18
N TYR A 122 15.93 -11.12 1.81
CA TYR A 122 17.24 -11.77 1.71
C TYR A 122 17.14 -13.02 0.85
N SER A 123 18.11 -13.20 -0.03
CA SER A 123 18.24 -14.44 -0.79
C SER A 123 18.91 -15.49 0.10
N LEU A 124 18.37 -16.68 0.10
CA LEU A 124 18.96 -17.80 0.83
C LEU A 124 19.81 -18.65 -0.11
#